data_94cfcc6d1f6d441bb26f76da3af1c726
#
_entry.id   94cfcc6d1f6d441bb26f76da3af1c726
#
_cell.length_a   1.000
_cell.length_b   1.000
_cell.length_c   1.000
_cell.angle_alpha   90.00
_cell.angle_beta   90.00
_cell.angle_gamma   90.00
#
_symmetry.space_group_name_H-M   'P 1'
#
loop_
_entity.id
_entity.type
_entity.pdbx_description
1 polymer ?
#
loop_
_entity_poly.entity_id
_entity_poly.type
_entity_poly.pdbx_seq_one_letter_code
_entity_poly.pdbx_strand_id
1 'polypeptide(L)'
;MIMKNEKNDKAIGLWLDHVKAHFVDLNKGPAIVETLYSAKDTNLRIPGESGDGTRLGDGRSTNNEYHKHNRLQEQMDEYYKILVSRLEGYDDIYLFGPTTAKDELYNILRANKHFASKTINVEPAEQLTENQLVAKVKHFFNV
;
A
#
# COMPACT_ATOMS: atom_id res chain seq x y z
N MET A 1 10.36 27.34 -13.77
CA MET A 1 9.43 26.67 -14.57
C MET A 1 9.77 25.24 -14.78
N ILE A 2 10.86 25.02 -15.40
CA ILE A 2 11.26 23.68 -15.69
C ILE A 2 11.44 22.84 -14.48
N MET A 3 11.99 23.42 -13.46
CA MET A 3 12.16 22.68 -12.25
C MET A 3 10.90 22.21 -11.63
N LYS A 4 9.85 23.01 -11.73
CA LYS A 4 8.60 22.64 -11.22
C LYS A 4 8.06 21.44 -11.95
N ASN A 5 8.22 21.44 -13.24
CA ASN A 5 7.77 20.32 -14.03
C ASN A 5 8.51 19.05 -13.69
N GLU A 6 9.78 19.19 -13.47
CA GLU A 6 10.56 18.03 -13.13
C GLU A 6 10.13 17.45 -11.80
N LYS A 7 9.81 18.31 -10.87
CA LYS A 7 9.34 17.87 -9.61
C LYS A 7 8.06 17.11 -9.76
N ASN A 8 7.15 17.64 -10.54
CA ASN A 8 5.87 16.99 -10.75
C ASN A 8 6.03 15.65 -11.44
N ASP A 9 7.03 15.56 -12.31
CA ASP A 9 7.25 14.30 -13.02
C ASP A 9 7.61 13.17 -12.10
N LYS A 10 8.10 13.47 -10.93
CA LYS A 10 8.50 12.45 -9.98
C LYS A 10 7.63 12.42 -8.75
N ALA A 11 6.39 12.80 -8.90
CA ALA A 11 5.44 12.79 -7.82
C ALA A 11 4.45 11.66 -7.99
N ILE A 12 4.05 11.05 -6.90
CA ILE A 12 3.09 9.96 -6.96
C ILE A 12 2.20 10.00 -5.73
N GLY A 13 0.95 9.64 -5.91
CA GLY A 13 0.02 9.46 -4.80
C GLY A 13 -0.21 7.98 -4.59
N LEU A 14 -0.28 7.57 -3.35
CA LEU A 14 -0.54 6.19 -3.01
C LEU A 14 -1.58 6.12 -1.92
N TRP A 15 -2.75 5.61 -2.27
CA TRP A 15 -3.79 5.30 -1.30
C TRP A 15 -3.61 3.86 -0.91
N LEU A 16 -3.60 3.58 0.37
CA LEU A 16 -3.45 2.19 0.77
C LEU A 16 -4.14 1.89 2.09
N ASP A 17 -4.51 0.64 2.23
CA ASP A 17 -4.90 0.08 3.51
C ASP A 17 -4.15 -1.24 3.62
N HIS A 18 -4.56 -2.10 4.54
CA HIS A 18 -3.82 -3.36 4.74
C HIS A 18 -4.14 -4.42 3.69
N VAL A 19 -5.09 -4.13 2.83
CA VAL A 19 -5.53 -5.09 1.81
C VAL A 19 -5.03 -4.73 0.43
N LYS A 20 -5.04 -3.47 0.10
CA LYS A 20 -4.68 -3.05 -1.25
C LYS A 20 -4.10 -1.65 -1.29
N ALA A 21 -3.45 -1.35 -2.38
CA ALA A 21 -2.84 -0.05 -2.61
C ALA A 21 -3.08 0.38 -4.04
N HIS A 22 -3.47 1.64 -4.22
CA HIS A 22 -3.72 2.21 -5.54
C HIS A 22 -2.71 3.31 -5.81
N PHE A 23 -2.02 3.21 -6.92
CA PHE A 23 -1.00 4.19 -7.31
C PHE A 23 -1.57 5.17 -8.31
N VAL A 24 -1.37 6.45 -8.09
CA VAL A 24 -1.79 7.50 -9.01
C VAL A 24 -0.58 8.32 -9.41
N ASP A 25 -0.16 8.18 -10.67
CA ASP A 25 0.94 8.95 -11.20
C ASP A 25 0.34 9.86 -12.26
N LEU A 26 0.19 11.14 -11.94
CA LEU A 26 -0.51 12.06 -12.80
C LEU A 26 0.17 12.30 -14.14
N ASN A 27 1.43 11.98 -14.23
CA ASN A 27 2.12 12.07 -15.51
C ASN A 27 1.74 10.96 -16.45
N LYS A 28 1.19 9.88 -15.92
CA LYS A 28 0.76 8.78 -16.75
C LYS A 28 -0.73 8.83 -17.03
N GLY A 29 -1.39 9.82 -16.50
CA GLY A 29 -2.81 9.99 -16.78
C GLY A 29 -3.60 10.20 -15.50
N PRO A 30 -4.80 10.73 -15.61
CA PRO A 30 -5.63 11.01 -14.45
C PRO A 30 -6.41 9.77 -14.02
N ALA A 31 -5.71 8.72 -13.68
CA ALA A 31 -6.35 7.49 -13.29
C ALA A 31 -5.39 6.67 -12.45
N ILE A 32 -5.92 5.65 -11.82
CA ILE A 32 -5.09 4.72 -11.08
C ILE A 32 -4.26 3.93 -12.07
N VAL A 33 -2.95 3.97 -11.91
CA VAL A 33 -2.09 3.28 -12.85
C VAL A 33 -1.76 1.86 -12.44
N GLU A 34 -1.90 1.55 -11.17
CA GLU A 34 -1.61 0.21 -10.70
C GLU A 34 -2.29 -0.04 -9.38
N THR A 35 -2.74 -1.27 -9.14
CA THR A 35 -3.29 -1.66 -7.85
C THR A 35 -2.56 -2.93 -7.41
N LEU A 36 -2.07 -2.91 -6.18
CA LEU A 36 -1.42 -4.06 -5.60
C LEU A 36 -2.21 -4.55 -4.40
N TYR A 37 -2.23 -5.85 -4.22
CA TYR A 37 -2.95 -6.46 -3.10
C TYR A 37 -1.96 -7.12 -2.16
N SER A 38 -2.26 -7.03 -0.87
CA SER A 38 -1.36 -7.63 0.12
C SER A 38 -1.42 -9.14 0.06
N ALA A 39 -2.59 -9.70 -0.25
CA ALA A 39 -2.72 -11.13 -0.40
C ALA A 39 -2.76 -11.43 -1.88
N LYS A 40 -1.72 -12.06 -2.41
CA LYS A 40 -1.64 -12.34 -3.79
C LYS A 40 -2.70 -13.26 -4.27
N ASP A 41 -3.00 -14.26 -3.50
CA ASP A 41 -3.93 -15.27 -3.96
C ASP A 41 -5.02 -15.39 -2.97
N THR A 42 -6.08 -14.70 -3.20
CA THR A 42 -7.19 -14.72 -2.29
C THR A 42 -7.91 -16.04 -2.30
N ASN A 43 -7.71 -16.82 -3.29
CA ASN A 43 -8.38 -18.11 -3.36
C ASN A 43 -7.97 -19.02 -2.27
N LEU A 44 -6.75 -18.92 -1.88
CA LEU A 44 -6.27 -19.82 -0.88
C LEU A 44 -6.97 -19.70 0.42
N ARG A 45 -7.35 -18.50 0.76
CA ARG A 45 -7.92 -18.31 2.02
C ARG A 45 -9.27 -18.86 2.15
N ILE A 46 -10.01 -18.79 1.15
CA ILE A 46 -11.38 -19.16 1.24
C ILE A 46 -11.68 -20.61 1.35
N PRO A 47 -11.34 -21.36 0.38
CA PRO A 47 -11.76 -22.76 0.39
C PRO A 47 -11.11 -23.59 1.44
N GLY A 48 -9.89 -23.47 1.54
CA GLY A 48 -9.22 -24.39 2.37
C GLY A 48 -9.48 -24.24 3.80
N GLU A 49 -9.39 -23.08 4.22
CA GLU A 49 -9.45 -22.84 5.57
C GLU A 49 -10.72 -23.10 6.18
N SER A 50 -11.73 -22.67 5.56
CA SER A 50 -12.98 -22.74 6.18
C SER A 50 -13.38 -24.13 6.54
N GLY A 51 -13.20 -25.01 5.70
CA GLY A 51 -13.67 -26.33 5.98
C GLY A 51 -12.77 -27.12 6.89
N ASP A 52 -11.56 -27.14 6.54
CA ASP A 52 -10.65 -27.99 7.24
C ASP A 52 -10.28 -27.54 8.60
N GLY A 53 -10.13 -26.30 8.74
CA GLY A 53 -9.73 -25.78 10.02
C GLY A 53 -10.66 -26.18 11.09
N THR A 54 -11.88 -26.20 10.79
CA THR A 54 -12.87 -26.49 11.76
C THR A 54 -12.73 -27.87 12.31
N ARG A 55 -12.61 -28.79 11.46
CA ARG A 55 -12.59 -30.14 11.89
C ARG A 55 -11.38 -30.49 12.68
N LEU A 56 -10.30 -29.96 12.29
CA LEU A 56 -9.09 -30.33 12.95
C LEU A 56 -8.75 -29.48 14.12
N GLY A 57 -9.62 -28.62 14.43
CA GLY A 57 -9.32 -27.63 15.42
C GLY A 57 -9.04 -28.10 16.78
N ASP A 58 -9.50 -29.20 17.19
CA ASP A 58 -9.34 -29.52 18.50
C ASP A 58 -7.96 -29.41 19.03
N GLY A 59 -7.12 -30.21 18.83
CA GLY A 59 -5.86 -30.15 19.48
C GLY A 59 -4.89 -29.24 18.83
N ARG A 60 -5.18 -28.88 17.60
CA ARG A 60 -4.21 -28.13 16.87
C ARG A 60 -4.54 -26.72 16.63
N SER A 61 -5.62 -26.22 17.17
CA SER A 61 -6.02 -24.88 16.88
C SER A 61 -4.97 -23.87 17.27
N THR A 62 -4.29 -24.05 18.34
CA THR A 62 -3.25 -23.12 18.77
C THR A 62 -2.14 -23.05 17.75
N ASN A 63 -1.67 -24.17 17.29
CA ASN A 63 -0.62 -24.19 16.30
C ASN A 63 -1.07 -23.58 15.00
N ASN A 64 -2.28 -23.83 14.61
CA ASN A 64 -2.80 -23.26 13.40
C ASN A 64 -2.87 -21.77 13.46
N GLU A 65 -3.25 -21.24 14.58
CA GLU A 65 -3.31 -19.81 14.74
C GLU A 65 -1.94 -19.18 14.68
N TYR A 66 -0.97 -19.82 15.27
CA TYR A 66 0.38 -19.31 15.25
C TYR A 66 0.92 -19.28 13.82
N HIS A 67 0.73 -20.32 13.06
CA HIS A 67 1.19 -20.37 11.69
C HIS A 67 0.47 -19.37 10.82
N LYS A 68 -0.81 -19.17 11.05
CA LYS A 68 -1.59 -18.22 10.29
C LYS A 68 -1.10 -16.81 10.57
N HIS A 69 -0.81 -16.51 11.82
CA HIS A 69 -0.31 -15.20 12.18
C HIS A 69 1.04 -14.93 11.50
N ASN A 70 1.91 -15.91 11.46
CA ASN A 70 3.20 -15.77 10.81
C ASN A 70 3.05 -15.53 9.32
N ARG A 71 2.11 -16.20 8.69
CA ARG A 71 1.89 -16.01 7.28
C ARG A 71 1.35 -14.63 6.98
N LEU A 72 0.47 -14.12 7.83
CA LEU A 72 -0.03 -12.77 7.64
C LEU A 72 1.07 -11.76 7.77
N GLN A 73 1.96 -11.97 8.74
CA GLN A 73 3.09 -11.08 8.92
C GLN A 73 3.99 -11.10 7.68
N GLU A 74 4.24 -12.25 7.15
CA GLU A 74 5.05 -12.38 5.94
C GLU A 74 4.40 -11.72 4.75
N GLN A 75 3.09 -11.84 4.64
CA GLN A 75 2.37 -11.20 3.57
C GLN A 75 2.48 -9.69 3.66
N MET A 76 2.37 -9.16 4.87
CA MET A 76 2.47 -7.72 5.04
C MET A 76 3.89 -7.24 4.76
N ASP A 77 4.88 -7.99 5.17
CA ASP A 77 6.27 -7.64 4.89
C ASP A 77 6.52 -7.59 3.40
N GLU A 78 6.01 -8.57 2.69
CA GLU A 78 6.18 -8.63 1.25
C GLU A 78 5.42 -7.50 0.57
N TYR A 79 4.24 -7.22 1.04
CA TYR A 79 3.41 -6.14 0.51
C TYR A 79 4.16 -4.81 0.61
N TYR A 80 4.66 -4.49 1.79
CA TYR A 80 5.38 -3.23 1.96
C TYR A 80 6.67 -3.21 1.17
N LYS A 81 7.32 -4.34 1.03
CA LYS A 81 8.55 -4.42 0.26
C LYS A 81 8.30 -4.08 -1.20
N ILE A 82 7.22 -4.59 -1.76
CA ILE A 82 6.88 -4.28 -3.13
C ILE A 82 6.52 -2.81 -3.26
N LEU A 83 5.77 -2.27 -2.31
CA LEU A 83 5.41 -0.87 -2.36
C LEU A 83 6.65 0.02 -2.32
N VAL A 84 7.60 -0.33 -1.48
CA VAL A 84 8.84 0.42 -1.40
C VAL A 84 9.54 0.43 -2.75
N SER A 85 9.61 -0.73 -3.40
CA SER A 85 10.31 -0.81 -4.67
C SER A 85 9.61 0.02 -5.75
N ARG A 86 8.28 0.11 -5.70
CA ARG A 86 7.56 0.92 -6.67
C ARG A 86 7.77 2.41 -6.46
N LEU A 87 8.04 2.80 -5.22
CA LEU A 87 8.16 4.22 -4.89
C LEU A 87 9.56 4.77 -5.08
N GLU A 88 10.54 3.91 -5.29
CA GLU A 88 11.92 4.36 -5.37
C GLU A 88 12.18 5.36 -6.48
N GLY A 89 11.45 5.31 -7.54
CA GLY A 89 11.66 6.21 -8.66
C GLY A 89 11.02 7.58 -8.51
N TYR A 90 10.39 7.85 -7.39
CA TYR A 90 9.68 9.11 -7.19
C TYR A 90 10.34 9.90 -6.07
N ASP A 91 10.28 11.22 -6.19
CA ASP A 91 10.89 12.10 -5.20
C ASP A 91 9.86 12.73 -4.27
N ASP A 92 8.61 12.78 -4.68
CA ASP A 92 7.54 13.41 -3.93
C ASP A 92 6.43 12.38 -3.78
N ILE A 93 6.23 11.91 -2.57
CA ILE A 93 5.31 10.82 -2.31
C ILE A 93 4.21 11.25 -1.36
N TYR A 94 2.98 10.99 -1.74
CA TYR A 94 1.82 11.34 -0.94
C TYR A 94 1.10 10.05 -0.55
N LEU A 95 1.16 9.71 0.74
CA LEU A 95 0.53 8.51 1.25
C LEU A 95 -0.76 8.89 1.97
N PHE A 96 -1.84 8.20 1.67
CA PHE A 96 -3.10 8.48 2.35
C PHE A 96 -3.94 7.21 2.41
N GLY A 97 -4.85 7.18 3.37
CA GLY A 97 -5.70 6.00 3.52
C GLY A 97 -6.36 5.96 4.88
N PRO A 98 -7.25 4.98 5.06
CA PRO A 98 -8.08 4.94 6.27
C PRO A 98 -7.48 4.19 7.45
N THR A 99 -6.44 3.40 7.22
CA THR A 99 -5.89 2.58 8.31
C THR A 99 -4.48 3.00 8.63
N THR A 100 -3.85 2.30 9.53
CA THR A 100 -2.47 2.59 9.90
C THR A 100 -1.47 2.06 8.89
N ALA A 101 -1.93 1.41 7.82
CA ALA A 101 -0.99 0.91 6.81
C ALA A 101 -0.12 2.03 6.27
N LYS A 102 -0.70 3.21 6.03
CA LYS A 102 0.07 4.33 5.52
C LYS A 102 1.16 4.74 6.49
N ASP A 103 0.87 4.67 7.78
CA ASP A 103 1.84 5.03 8.80
C ASP A 103 2.93 3.98 8.91
N GLU A 104 2.57 2.74 8.78
CA GLU A 104 3.54 1.66 8.82
C GLU A 104 4.48 1.75 7.63
N LEU A 105 3.94 2.03 6.47
CA LEU A 105 4.78 2.21 5.29
C LEU A 105 5.66 3.44 5.44
N TYR A 106 5.12 4.52 5.96
CA TYR A 106 5.89 5.73 6.17
C TYR A 106 7.10 5.44 7.06
N ASN A 107 6.90 4.68 8.12
CA ASN A 107 8.00 4.35 9.01
C ASN A 107 9.08 3.53 8.29
N ILE A 108 8.67 2.63 7.43
CA ILE A 108 9.60 1.84 6.65
C ILE A 108 10.39 2.74 5.70
N LEU A 109 9.71 3.66 5.05
CA LEU A 109 10.37 4.56 4.11
C LEU A 109 11.35 5.48 4.83
N ARG A 110 10.97 5.97 6.00
CA ARG A 110 11.85 6.87 6.73
C ARG A 110 13.11 6.16 7.20
N ALA A 111 13.03 4.88 7.43
CA ALA A 111 14.19 4.12 7.86
C ALA A 111 15.08 3.70 6.69
N ASN A 112 14.63 3.94 5.46
CA ASN A 112 15.35 3.51 4.27
C ASN A 112 16.18 4.67 3.75
N LYS A 113 17.49 4.48 3.66
CA LYS A 113 18.35 5.57 3.24
C LYS A 113 18.11 6.00 1.81
N HIS A 114 17.55 5.15 0.97
CA HIS A 114 17.26 5.56 -0.39
C HIS A 114 16.15 6.60 -0.45
N PHE A 115 15.40 6.76 0.64
CA PHE A 115 14.32 7.71 0.69
C PHE A 115 14.64 8.94 1.52
N ALA A 116 15.88 9.07 1.96
CA ALA A 116 16.24 10.15 2.87
C ALA A 116 16.06 11.53 2.27
N SER A 117 16.28 11.67 0.97
CA SER A 117 16.16 12.97 0.33
C SER A 117 14.79 13.19 -0.30
N LYS A 118 13.89 12.26 -0.17
CA LYS A 118 12.58 12.39 -0.78
C LYS A 118 11.60 13.05 0.17
N THR A 119 10.58 13.68 -0.40
CA THR A 119 9.52 14.29 0.38
C THR A 119 8.38 13.30 0.50
N ILE A 120 8.00 12.97 1.71
CA ILE A 120 6.93 12.01 1.96
C ILE A 120 5.92 12.63 2.90
N ASN A 121 4.67 12.69 2.44
CA ASN A 121 3.58 13.21 3.24
C ASN A 121 2.56 12.13 3.51
N VAL A 122 1.98 12.13 4.69
CA VAL A 122 1.01 11.13 5.10
C VAL A 122 -0.23 11.82 5.62
N GLU A 123 -1.39 11.42 5.11
CA GLU A 123 -2.65 12.00 5.57
C GLU A 123 -3.70 10.93 5.74
N PRO A 124 -4.60 11.09 6.69
CA PRO A 124 -5.71 10.15 6.80
C PRO A 124 -6.72 10.41 5.69
N ALA A 125 -7.40 9.38 5.26
CA ALA A 125 -8.45 9.51 4.27
C ALA A 125 -9.36 8.32 4.39
N GLU A 126 -10.63 8.53 4.06
CA GLU A 126 -11.58 7.44 4.13
C GLU A 126 -11.52 6.61 2.88
N GLN A 127 -12.40 5.64 2.78
CA GLN A 127 -12.54 4.91 1.54
C GLN A 127 -13.04 5.87 0.48
N LEU A 128 -12.39 5.87 -0.66
CA LEU A 128 -12.71 6.81 -1.73
C LEU A 128 -12.98 6.04 -3.01
N THR A 129 -13.85 6.59 -3.85
CA THR A 129 -14.01 6.04 -5.18
C THR A 129 -12.74 6.37 -5.98
N GLU A 130 -12.59 5.73 -7.11
CA GLU A 130 -11.41 5.99 -7.93
C GLU A 130 -11.33 7.44 -8.33
N ASN A 131 -12.44 8.04 -8.71
CA ASN A 131 -12.44 9.43 -9.09
C ASN A 131 -12.07 10.34 -7.96
N GLN A 132 -12.58 10.06 -6.76
CA GLN A 132 -12.25 10.85 -5.59
C GLN A 132 -10.79 10.71 -5.22
N LEU A 133 -10.27 9.51 -5.38
CA LEU A 133 -8.91 9.23 -5.04
C LEU A 133 -7.97 10.01 -5.95
N VAL A 134 -8.22 9.98 -7.23
CA VAL A 134 -7.42 10.71 -8.19
C VAL A 134 -7.54 12.21 -7.95
N ALA A 135 -8.75 12.68 -7.66
CA ALA A 135 -8.96 14.10 -7.40
C ALA A 135 -8.17 14.56 -6.19
N LYS A 136 -8.08 13.70 -5.18
CA LYS A 136 -7.34 14.05 -3.98
C LYS A 136 -5.85 14.20 -4.27
N VAL A 137 -5.32 13.32 -5.11
CA VAL A 137 -3.92 13.40 -5.49
C VAL A 137 -3.65 14.67 -6.29
N LYS A 138 -4.56 14.98 -7.22
CA LYS A 138 -4.43 16.19 -8.00
C LYS A 138 -4.44 17.41 -7.11
N HIS A 139 -5.35 17.43 -6.16
CA HIS A 139 -5.47 18.56 -5.26
C HIS A 139 -4.20 18.71 -4.42
N PHE A 140 -3.68 17.61 -3.93
CA PHE A 140 -2.49 17.66 -3.10
C PHE A 140 -1.30 18.24 -3.87
N PHE A 141 -1.12 17.83 -5.11
CA PHE A 141 0.01 18.30 -5.91
C PHE A 141 -0.29 19.55 -6.72
N ASN A 142 -1.49 20.11 -6.56
CA ASN A 142 -1.86 21.33 -7.24
C ASN A 142 -1.84 21.22 -8.74
N VAL A 143 -2.41 20.17 -9.24
CA VAL A 143 -2.39 19.93 -10.69
C VAL A 143 -3.75 20.08 -11.31
#